data_b788d222ec6cf8ff5684513ac4f7b51c
#
_entry.id   b788d222ec6cf8ff5684513ac4f7b51c
#
_cell.length_a   1.000
_cell.length_b   1.000
_cell.length_c   1.000
_cell.angle_alpha   90.00
_cell.angle_beta   90.00
_cell.angle_gamma   90.00
#
_symmetry.space_group_name_H-M   'P 1'
#
loop_
_entity.id
_entity.type
_entity.pdbx_description
1 polymer ?
#
loop_
_entity_poly.entity_id
_entity_poly.type
_entity_poly.pdbx_seq_one_letter_code
_entity_poly.pdbx_strand_id
1 'polypeptide(L)'
;MINRALTKINNFNRFEWLLSVLIALLVTDLIIILNLDLLKQAVPFLFFTIVPGMFIVNVLRIHDLEFLKKFVISVGLSIALLIFTGFLLNTLHPFILRPLALEPVLIALNLEVVILSLLDYRLNKESFRMRDIFNFKVDPGSGFLSPLLFPFIFPVLAVLGTYLMNSYQNNIILMVMFFLMAAYLVVIFYFKDRINPLTYPVSLWLIGLGLLLMHGLTSNHIMGRDVHAEYYSFQLTLSNLHWDINRYYNPYNACLDITILPTIYQVISNITGECVFKLYYSIIGSVIPLMVYLVSKKYFKIQYAFCAGLLFTFQIFFINLTGAVRQEIAILFFFLAVMVLFDGYLEKLLQRKVLFLIFIFSLIMSHYTTSYVALGLLIPLLLVPFLKGLVKDRKLDFKNFDLIILYLLFLAVWFLIYAKVQFNAAGDVVAATAGIAGGASSGGVGGGRDALVLSVLGIGLKSLPNTISAIVNDAVFLMMGIGIFAVILDRKKVERYSG
;
A
#
# COMPACT_ATOMS: atom_id res chain seq x y z
N MET A 1 -20.68 24.96 18.02
CA MET A 1 -19.36 24.69 18.65
C MET A 1 -18.36 24.18 17.67
N ILE A 2 -18.69 23.19 16.84
CA ILE A 2 -17.80 22.57 15.83
C ILE A 2 -17.28 23.60 14.82
N ASN A 3 -18.12 24.50 14.27
CA ASN A 3 -17.68 25.54 13.33
C ASN A 3 -16.73 26.59 13.95
N ARG A 4 -16.83 26.87 15.26
CA ARG A 4 -15.86 27.75 15.96
C ARG A 4 -14.53 27.05 16.23
N ALA A 5 -14.55 25.74 16.47
CA ALA A 5 -13.33 24.93 16.61
C ALA A 5 -12.62 24.81 15.25
N LEU A 6 -13.35 24.53 14.17
CA LEU A 6 -12.81 24.46 12.80
C LEU A 6 -12.26 25.80 12.30
N THR A 7 -12.89 26.94 12.66
CA THR A 7 -12.34 28.28 12.34
C THR A 7 -11.11 28.62 13.14
N LYS A 8 -10.98 28.13 14.38
CA LYS A 8 -9.76 28.32 15.19
C LYS A 8 -8.60 27.49 14.67
N ILE A 9 -8.86 26.27 14.21
CA ILE A 9 -7.88 25.38 13.56
C ILE A 9 -7.36 25.98 12.24
N ASN A 10 -8.19 26.75 11.52
CA ASN A 10 -7.79 27.40 10.27
C ASN A 10 -6.79 28.56 10.42
N ASN A 11 -6.52 29.04 11.63
CA ASN A 11 -5.66 30.19 11.91
C ASN A 11 -4.36 29.84 12.67
N PHE A 12 -3.99 28.57 12.73
CA PHE A 12 -2.71 28.20 13.31
C PHE A 12 -1.57 28.81 12.51
N ASN A 13 -0.69 29.55 13.17
CA ASN A 13 0.55 29.95 12.56
C ASN A 13 1.52 28.75 12.53
N ARG A 14 2.61 28.86 11.77
CA ARG A 14 3.57 27.76 11.59
C ARG A 14 4.25 27.30 12.87
N PHE A 15 4.50 28.23 13.78
CA PHE A 15 5.10 27.92 15.07
C PHE A 15 4.13 27.08 15.91
N GLU A 16 2.85 27.43 15.91
CA GLU A 16 1.81 26.65 16.59
C GLU A 16 1.66 25.25 15.99
N TRP A 17 1.79 25.13 14.65
CA TRP A 17 1.82 23.82 13.99
C TRP A 17 3.02 22.99 14.43
N LEU A 18 4.24 23.53 14.34
CA LEU A 18 5.45 22.86 14.82
C LEU A 18 5.29 22.42 16.28
N LEU A 19 4.83 23.34 17.15
CA LEU A 19 4.60 23.06 18.56
C LEU A 19 3.57 21.95 18.75
N SER A 20 2.46 21.96 18.01
CA SER A 20 1.41 20.94 18.12
C SER A 20 1.91 19.55 17.72
N VAL A 21 2.79 19.45 16.71
CA VAL A 21 3.40 18.18 16.33
C VAL A 21 4.41 17.70 17.35
N LEU A 22 5.24 18.59 17.89
CA LEU A 22 6.18 18.22 18.95
C LEU A 22 5.46 17.79 20.24
N ILE A 23 4.32 18.42 20.55
CA ILE A 23 3.45 17.97 21.65
C ILE A 23 2.84 16.60 21.33
N ALA A 24 2.36 16.37 20.11
CA ALA A 24 1.82 15.08 19.69
C ALA A 24 2.88 13.97 19.75
N LEU A 25 4.13 14.26 19.35
CA LEU A 25 5.27 13.35 19.49
C LEU A 25 5.52 13.01 20.97
N LEU A 26 5.61 14.04 21.83
CA LEU A 26 5.82 13.86 23.28
C LEU A 26 4.67 13.07 23.93
N VAL A 27 3.42 13.32 23.53
CA VAL A 27 2.27 12.53 23.99
C VAL A 27 2.38 11.07 23.52
N THR A 28 2.82 10.85 22.28
CA THR A 28 3.04 9.50 21.75
C THR A 28 4.13 8.77 22.56
N ASP A 29 5.23 9.43 22.87
CA ASP A 29 6.31 8.87 23.71
C ASP A 29 5.83 8.56 25.11
N LEU A 30 5.06 9.46 25.72
CA LEU A 30 4.46 9.23 27.05
C LEU A 30 3.53 8.00 27.04
N ILE A 31 2.72 7.84 26.00
CA ILE A 31 1.84 6.66 25.83
C ILE A 31 2.69 5.38 25.74
N ILE A 32 3.80 5.42 24.99
CA ILE A 32 4.71 4.28 24.83
C ILE A 32 5.37 3.94 26.18
N ILE A 33 5.96 4.94 26.86
CA ILE A 33 6.73 4.76 28.09
C ILE A 33 5.83 4.34 29.27
N LEU A 34 4.68 4.97 29.40
CA LEU A 34 3.70 4.66 30.46
C LEU A 34 2.91 3.37 30.18
N ASN A 35 3.13 2.74 29.01
CA ASN A 35 2.49 1.50 28.60
C ASN A 35 0.96 1.53 28.70
N LEU A 36 0.35 2.58 28.16
CA LEU A 36 -1.12 2.77 28.20
C LEU A 36 -1.79 1.86 27.15
N ASP A 37 -2.15 0.66 27.54
CA ASP A 37 -2.51 -0.50 26.72
C ASP A 37 -3.13 -0.20 25.35
N LEU A 38 -4.41 0.15 25.28
CA LEU A 38 -5.12 0.36 24.01
C LEU A 38 -4.56 1.56 23.21
N LEU A 39 -4.16 2.63 23.91
CA LEU A 39 -3.58 3.82 23.29
C LEU A 39 -2.21 3.52 22.71
N LYS A 40 -1.38 2.72 23.41
CA LYS A 40 -0.06 2.31 22.93
C LYS A 40 -0.14 1.47 21.64
N GLN A 41 -1.21 0.72 21.48
CA GLN A 41 -1.42 -0.05 20.25
C GLN A 41 -1.83 0.84 19.07
N ALA A 42 -2.67 1.86 19.27
CA ALA A 42 -3.21 2.65 18.18
C ALA A 42 -2.40 3.92 17.86
N VAL A 43 -2.01 4.69 18.89
CA VAL A 43 -1.44 6.03 18.67
C VAL A 43 -0.07 6.00 18.01
N PRO A 44 0.93 5.22 18.47
CA PRO A 44 2.24 5.15 17.80
C PRO A 44 2.14 4.62 16.37
N PHE A 45 1.32 3.59 16.15
CA PHE A 45 1.09 3.05 14.81
C PHE A 45 0.60 4.13 13.85
N LEU A 46 -0.47 4.84 14.21
CA LEU A 46 -1.05 5.89 13.37
C LEU A 46 -0.08 7.07 13.20
N PHE A 47 0.57 7.50 14.28
CA PHE A 47 1.50 8.62 14.26
C PHE A 47 2.68 8.34 13.34
N PHE A 48 3.42 7.26 13.55
CA PHE A 48 4.61 6.96 12.77
C PHE A 48 4.31 6.43 11.35
N THR A 49 3.09 5.97 11.09
CA THR A 49 2.67 5.58 9.73
C THR A 49 2.21 6.77 8.86
N ILE A 50 1.87 7.93 9.45
CA ILE A 50 1.32 9.05 8.68
C ILE A 50 2.22 10.30 8.78
N VAL A 51 2.60 10.70 10.00
CA VAL A 51 3.18 12.02 10.26
C VAL A 51 4.55 12.23 9.63
N PRO A 52 5.52 11.31 9.71
CA PRO A 52 6.84 11.50 9.10
C PRO A 52 6.74 11.72 7.57
N GLY A 53 5.93 10.91 6.88
CA GLY A 53 5.74 11.04 5.44
C GLY A 53 5.06 12.34 5.03
N MET A 54 4.14 12.85 5.85
CA MET A 54 3.54 14.17 5.64
C MET A 54 4.60 15.28 5.67
N PHE A 55 5.55 15.22 6.59
CA PHE A 55 6.66 16.16 6.61
C PHE A 55 7.58 16.02 5.41
N ILE A 56 7.85 14.79 4.95
CA ILE A 56 8.64 14.58 3.72
C ILE A 56 7.96 15.25 2.52
N VAL A 57 6.64 15.10 2.36
CA VAL A 57 5.86 15.77 1.31
C VAL A 57 6.01 17.30 1.39
N ASN A 58 5.93 17.86 2.61
CA ASN A 58 6.08 19.28 2.85
C ASN A 58 7.51 19.78 2.57
N VAL A 59 8.54 19.06 3.04
CA VAL A 59 9.96 19.37 2.79
C VAL A 59 10.28 19.33 1.29
N LEU A 60 9.68 18.42 0.54
CA LEU A 60 9.75 18.36 -0.91
C LEU A 60 8.95 19.50 -1.59
N ARG A 61 8.23 20.35 -0.82
CA ARG A 61 7.40 21.46 -1.31
C ARG A 61 6.36 21.04 -2.34
N ILE A 62 5.69 19.94 -2.08
CA ILE A 62 4.62 19.44 -2.93
C ILE A 62 3.28 19.95 -2.35
N HIS A 63 2.93 21.21 -2.71
CA HIS A 63 1.77 21.89 -2.09
C HIS A 63 0.46 21.68 -2.84
N ASP A 64 0.52 21.45 -4.16
CA ASP A 64 -0.65 21.45 -5.04
C ASP A 64 -1.37 20.10 -5.14
N LEU A 65 -1.00 19.13 -4.31
CA LEU A 65 -1.67 17.84 -4.30
C LEU A 65 -3.01 17.89 -3.57
N GLU A 66 -4.01 17.26 -4.17
CA GLU A 66 -5.28 16.93 -3.52
C GLU A 66 -5.03 16.16 -2.20
N PHE A 67 -5.81 16.43 -1.16
CA PHE A 67 -5.65 15.83 0.18
C PHE A 67 -5.46 14.31 0.16
N LEU A 68 -6.30 13.61 -0.61
CA LEU A 68 -6.26 12.15 -0.68
C LEU A 68 -4.92 11.65 -1.26
N LYS A 69 -4.36 12.34 -2.26
CA LYS A 69 -3.05 12.03 -2.81
C LYS A 69 -1.94 12.27 -1.79
N LYS A 70 -2.00 13.41 -1.08
CA LYS A 70 -1.07 13.70 0.02
C LYS A 70 -1.11 12.61 1.07
N PHE A 71 -2.29 12.17 1.48
CA PHE A 71 -2.48 11.13 2.47
C PHE A 71 -1.82 9.81 2.06
N VAL A 72 -2.14 9.28 0.86
CA VAL A 72 -1.59 8.00 0.43
C VAL A 72 -0.07 8.06 0.19
N ILE A 73 0.46 9.18 -0.33
CA ILE A 73 1.91 9.39 -0.47
C ILE A 73 2.57 9.47 0.90
N SER A 74 1.95 10.14 1.88
CA SER A 74 2.49 10.26 3.24
C SER A 74 2.56 8.90 3.93
N VAL A 75 1.53 8.07 3.81
CA VAL A 75 1.54 6.69 4.33
C VAL A 75 2.71 5.90 3.72
N GLY A 76 2.85 5.92 2.39
CA GLY A 76 3.95 5.21 1.74
C GLY A 76 5.34 5.72 2.11
N LEU A 77 5.53 7.04 2.20
CA LEU A 77 6.80 7.64 2.62
C LEU A 77 7.14 7.33 4.08
N SER A 78 6.14 7.32 4.97
CA SER A 78 6.36 6.92 6.37
C SER A 78 6.79 5.46 6.47
N ILE A 79 6.13 4.55 5.77
CA ILE A 79 6.49 3.13 5.75
C ILE A 79 7.90 2.94 5.16
N ALA A 80 8.22 3.63 4.06
CA ALA A 80 9.57 3.62 3.50
C ALA A 80 10.60 4.11 4.52
N LEU A 81 10.32 5.21 5.21
CA LEU A 81 11.20 5.76 6.25
C LEU A 81 11.41 4.76 7.38
N LEU A 82 10.36 4.13 7.91
CA LEU A 82 10.46 3.11 8.95
C LEU A 82 11.37 1.94 8.52
N ILE A 83 11.21 1.44 7.29
CA ILE A 83 12.07 0.37 6.74
C ILE A 83 13.53 0.86 6.65
N PHE A 84 13.78 2.05 6.09
CA PHE A 84 15.12 2.60 5.96
C PHE A 84 15.77 2.86 7.32
N THR A 85 15.05 3.46 8.26
CA THR A 85 15.53 3.72 9.63
C THR A 85 15.92 2.43 10.32
N GLY A 86 15.05 1.43 10.28
CA GLY A 86 15.35 0.14 10.88
C GLY A 86 16.53 -0.55 10.20
N PHE A 87 16.65 -0.47 8.88
CA PHE A 87 17.80 -1.00 8.15
C PHE A 87 19.10 -0.26 8.52
N LEU A 88 19.09 1.07 8.60
CA LEU A 88 20.24 1.88 9.01
C LEU A 88 20.64 1.59 10.46
N LEU A 89 19.69 1.52 11.39
CA LEU A 89 19.97 1.12 12.77
C LEU A 89 20.60 -0.27 12.81
N ASN A 90 20.10 -1.19 12.02
CA ASN A 90 20.63 -2.56 11.96
C ASN A 90 22.10 -2.61 11.51
N THR A 91 22.57 -1.66 10.67
CA THR A 91 23.98 -1.58 10.27
C THR A 91 24.91 -1.16 11.41
N LEU A 92 24.38 -0.65 12.52
CA LEU A 92 25.15 -0.31 13.71
C LEU A 92 25.53 -1.53 14.55
N HIS A 93 25.04 -2.73 14.24
CA HIS A 93 25.55 -3.96 14.83
C HIS A 93 26.99 -4.25 14.31
N PRO A 94 27.96 -4.63 15.15
CA PRO A 94 27.86 -5.03 16.55
C PRO A 94 28.05 -3.88 17.58
N PHE A 95 28.20 -2.62 17.17
CA PHE A 95 28.37 -1.50 18.12
C PHE A 95 27.16 -1.37 19.06
N ILE A 96 25.96 -1.56 18.52
CA ILE A 96 24.71 -1.69 19.26
C ILE A 96 24.25 -3.14 19.12
N LEU A 97 24.28 -3.92 20.22
CA LEU A 97 23.95 -5.35 20.17
C LEU A 97 22.50 -5.62 19.77
N ARG A 98 21.58 -4.74 20.13
CA ARG A 98 20.13 -4.84 19.84
C ARG A 98 19.63 -3.58 19.17
N PRO A 99 20.01 -3.32 17.90
CA PRO A 99 19.73 -2.06 17.24
C PRO A 99 18.23 -1.81 16.97
N LEU A 100 17.42 -2.86 16.95
CA LEU A 100 15.96 -2.77 16.78
C LEU A 100 15.20 -2.83 18.12
N ALA A 101 15.86 -2.64 19.28
CA ALA A 101 15.21 -2.49 20.55
C ALA A 101 14.41 -1.16 20.62
N LEU A 102 13.51 -1.05 21.59
CA LEU A 102 12.64 0.12 21.73
C LEU A 102 13.43 1.43 21.80
N GLU A 103 14.49 1.48 22.61
CA GLU A 103 15.23 2.71 22.88
C GLU A 103 15.95 3.23 21.60
N PRO A 104 16.78 2.45 20.86
CA PRO A 104 17.39 2.93 19.63
C PRO A 104 16.36 3.33 18.57
N VAL A 105 15.28 2.55 18.42
CA VAL A 105 14.21 2.81 17.46
C VAL A 105 13.50 4.12 17.82
N LEU A 106 13.09 4.30 19.07
CA LEU A 106 12.36 5.48 19.50
C LEU A 106 13.22 6.75 19.37
N ILE A 107 14.51 6.68 19.74
CA ILE A 107 15.46 7.80 19.59
C ILE A 107 15.59 8.19 18.10
N ALA A 108 15.75 7.21 17.21
CA ALA A 108 15.89 7.47 15.79
C ALA A 108 14.62 8.09 15.19
N LEU A 109 13.44 7.52 15.47
CA LEU A 109 12.16 8.03 14.97
C LEU A 109 11.85 9.43 15.50
N ASN A 110 12.15 9.70 16.77
CA ASN A 110 11.98 11.03 17.34
C ASN A 110 12.90 12.06 16.69
N LEU A 111 14.18 11.69 16.51
CA LEU A 111 15.14 12.55 15.83
C LEU A 111 14.68 12.88 14.40
N GLU A 112 14.20 11.90 13.66
CA GLU A 112 13.67 12.09 12.31
C GLU A 112 12.47 13.03 12.28
N VAL A 113 11.47 12.82 13.15
CA VAL A 113 10.30 13.70 13.22
C VAL A 113 10.70 15.11 13.58
N VAL A 114 11.62 15.30 14.54
CA VAL A 114 12.13 16.62 14.94
C VAL A 114 12.86 17.28 13.77
N ILE A 115 13.79 16.57 13.12
CA ILE A 115 14.54 17.11 11.98
C ILE A 115 13.59 17.49 10.84
N LEU A 116 12.68 16.60 10.45
CA LEU A 116 11.73 16.83 9.37
C LEU A 116 10.77 17.99 9.69
N SER A 117 10.29 18.11 10.92
CA SER A 117 9.42 19.22 11.33
C SER A 117 10.14 20.56 11.34
N LEU A 118 11.42 20.58 11.77
CA LEU A 118 12.26 21.79 11.72
C LEU A 118 12.60 22.19 10.28
N LEU A 119 12.87 21.22 9.41
CA LEU A 119 13.09 21.47 7.99
C LEU A 119 11.83 22.03 7.32
N ASP A 120 10.66 21.44 7.61
CA ASP A 120 9.38 21.97 7.13
C ASP A 120 9.16 23.40 7.61
N TYR A 121 9.38 23.67 8.88
CA TYR A 121 9.28 25.03 9.45
C TYR A 121 10.20 26.03 8.76
N ARG A 122 11.46 25.66 8.43
CA ARG A 122 12.41 26.55 7.75
C ARG A 122 12.11 26.76 6.27
N LEU A 123 11.79 25.67 5.56
CA LEU A 123 11.67 25.69 4.10
C LEU A 123 10.36 26.31 3.61
N ASN A 124 9.31 26.22 4.40
CA ASN A 124 7.96 26.59 3.98
C ASN A 124 7.40 27.85 4.65
N LYS A 125 8.22 28.82 5.08
CA LYS A 125 7.84 30.00 5.90
C LYS A 125 6.60 30.80 5.44
N GLU A 126 6.32 30.85 4.14
CA GLU A 126 5.27 31.72 3.60
C GLU A 126 4.01 30.98 3.11
N SER A 127 4.07 29.66 2.92
CA SER A 127 3.05 28.90 2.20
C SER A 127 2.13 28.02 3.08
N PHE A 128 2.28 28.06 4.40
CA PHE A 128 1.51 27.16 5.27
C PHE A 128 0.12 27.72 5.57
N ARG A 129 -0.90 27.04 5.08
CA ARG A 129 -2.28 27.16 5.57
C ARG A 129 -2.71 25.78 6.03
N MET A 130 -3.13 25.64 7.28
CA MET A 130 -3.65 24.38 7.79
C MET A 130 -4.88 23.91 7.00
N ARG A 131 -5.58 24.84 6.37
CA ARG A 131 -6.64 24.60 5.39
C ARG A 131 -6.19 23.73 4.22
N ASP A 132 -4.91 23.76 3.85
CA ASP A 132 -4.37 22.99 2.72
C ASP A 132 -4.09 21.53 3.11
N ILE A 133 -3.92 21.25 4.40
CA ILE A 133 -3.83 19.88 4.92
C ILE A 133 -5.22 19.23 5.03
N PHE A 134 -6.21 20.00 5.53
CA PHE A 134 -7.56 19.53 5.80
C PHE A 134 -8.59 20.15 4.86
N ASN A 135 -8.24 20.38 3.59
CA ASN A 135 -9.18 20.96 2.62
C ASN A 135 -10.31 19.97 2.26
N PHE A 136 -10.97 19.48 3.29
CA PHE A 136 -12.26 18.83 3.16
C PHE A 136 -13.29 19.89 2.81
N LYS A 137 -13.49 20.17 1.53
CA LYS A 137 -14.72 20.81 1.08
C LYS A 137 -15.86 19.81 1.26
N VAL A 138 -16.22 19.57 2.51
CA VAL A 138 -17.55 19.05 2.81
C VAL A 138 -18.47 20.24 2.60
N ASP A 139 -19.12 20.27 1.45
CA ASP A 139 -20.17 21.24 1.20
C ASP A 139 -21.40 20.78 2.03
N PRO A 140 -21.71 21.44 3.17
CA PRO A 140 -22.79 20.97 4.05
C PRO A 140 -24.16 21.04 3.40
N GLY A 141 -24.28 21.72 2.27
CA GLY A 141 -25.51 21.92 1.51
C GLY A 141 -25.72 20.95 0.36
N SER A 142 -24.71 20.18 -0.04
CA SER A 142 -24.82 19.26 -1.17
C SER A 142 -24.92 17.82 -0.74
N GLY A 143 -26.15 17.35 -0.53
CA GLY A 143 -26.42 15.94 -0.54
C GLY A 143 -26.45 15.23 0.82
N PHE A 144 -27.00 14.08 0.81
CA PHE A 144 -27.16 13.13 1.89
C PHE A 144 -25.80 12.82 2.57
N LEU A 145 -25.59 13.22 3.82
CA LEU A 145 -24.41 12.82 4.63
C LEU A 145 -24.44 11.33 4.99
N SER A 146 -25.61 10.72 4.98
CA SER A 146 -25.81 9.31 5.32
C SER A 146 -24.96 8.33 4.49
N PRO A 147 -24.83 8.46 3.15
CA PRO A 147 -23.98 7.57 2.35
C PRO A 147 -22.49 7.70 2.66
N LEU A 148 -22.01 8.84 3.15
CA LEU A 148 -20.61 9.04 3.53
C LEU A 148 -20.26 8.32 4.83
N LEU A 149 -21.18 8.28 5.79
CA LEU A 149 -20.94 7.69 7.12
C LEU A 149 -21.25 6.18 7.15
N PHE A 150 -22.15 5.70 6.30
CA PHE A 150 -22.58 4.31 6.31
C PHE A 150 -21.44 3.29 6.17
N PRO A 151 -20.42 3.48 5.32
CA PRO A 151 -19.35 2.48 5.14
C PRO A 151 -18.52 2.20 6.40
N PHE A 152 -18.54 3.07 7.41
CA PHE A 152 -17.86 2.83 8.68
C PHE A 152 -18.36 1.58 9.40
N ILE A 153 -19.56 1.12 9.06
CA ILE A 153 -20.11 -0.12 9.62
C ILE A 153 -19.34 -1.36 9.13
N PHE A 154 -18.76 -1.35 7.92
CA PHE A 154 -18.15 -2.54 7.33
C PHE A 154 -16.95 -3.09 8.10
N PRO A 155 -15.95 -2.28 8.50
CA PRO A 155 -14.86 -2.76 9.35
C PRO A 155 -15.36 -3.27 10.72
N VAL A 156 -16.40 -2.65 11.28
CA VAL A 156 -17.01 -3.08 12.55
C VAL A 156 -17.68 -4.45 12.38
N LEU A 157 -18.45 -4.63 11.31
CA LEU A 157 -19.10 -5.92 11.02
C LEU A 157 -18.06 -7.00 10.67
N ALA A 158 -16.95 -6.65 10.02
CA ALA A 158 -15.85 -7.57 9.77
C ALA A 158 -15.25 -8.11 11.08
N VAL A 159 -14.93 -7.22 12.02
CA VAL A 159 -14.36 -7.60 13.34
C VAL A 159 -15.36 -8.43 14.15
N LEU A 160 -16.61 -7.96 14.28
CA LEU A 160 -17.64 -8.67 15.03
C LEU A 160 -17.99 -10.02 14.37
N GLY A 161 -18.09 -10.05 13.04
CA GLY A 161 -18.43 -11.26 12.29
C GLY A 161 -17.33 -12.32 12.37
N THR A 162 -16.06 -11.93 12.28
CA THR A 162 -14.92 -12.85 12.44
C THR A 162 -14.82 -13.35 13.88
N TYR A 163 -15.07 -12.50 14.86
CA TYR A 163 -15.12 -12.91 16.27
C TYR A 163 -16.20 -14.00 16.49
N LEU A 164 -17.42 -13.79 15.99
CA LEU A 164 -18.50 -14.77 16.09
C LEU A 164 -18.19 -16.05 15.31
N MET A 165 -17.56 -15.93 14.16
CA MET A 165 -17.16 -17.08 13.36
C MET A 165 -16.11 -17.92 14.08
N ASN A 166 -15.08 -17.29 14.65
CA ASN A 166 -14.01 -17.99 15.35
C ASN A 166 -14.47 -18.62 16.68
N SER A 167 -15.36 -17.94 17.42
CA SER A 167 -15.79 -18.37 18.75
C SER A 167 -17.00 -19.32 18.72
N TYR A 168 -17.90 -19.10 17.77
CA TYR A 168 -19.21 -19.78 17.73
C TYR A 168 -19.50 -20.46 16.39
N GLN A 169 -18.54 -20.47 15.45
CA GLN A 169 -18.69 -21.00 14.08
C GLN A 169 -19.91 -20.40 13.35
N ASN A 170 -20.23 -19.15 13.65
CA ASN A 170 -21.37 -18.43 13.10
C ASN A 170 -20.93 -17.31 12.17
N ASN A 171 -21.25 -17.40 10.88
CA ASN A 171 -20.87 -16.45 9.86
C ASN A 171 -22.00 -15.47 9.46
N ILE A 172 -23.13 -15.46 10.18
CA ILE A 172 -24.31 -14.65 9.80
C ILE A 172 -23.95 -13.17 9.67
N ILE A 173 -23.15 -12.61 10.59
CA ILE A 173 -22.75 -11.21 10.55
C ILE A 173 -21.92 -10.90 9.30
N LEU A 174 -21.02 -11.80 8.89
CA LEU A 174 -20.27 -11.65 7.65
C LEU A 174 -21.17 -11.69 6.41
N MET A 175 -22.16 -12.56 6.38
CA MET A 175 -23.16 -12.60 5.30
C MET A 175 -23.98 -11.31 5.25
N VAL A 176 -24.41 -10.79 6.40
CA VAL A 176 -25.10 -9.51 6.51
C VAL A 176 -24.19 -8.37 6.00
N MET A 177 -22.90 -8.38 6.33
CA MET A 177 -21.93 -7.40 5.83
C MET A 177 -21.88 -7.41 4.29
N PHE A 178 -21.77 -8.57 3.66
CA PHE A 178 -21.76 -8.67 2.19
C PHE A 178 -23.06 -8.18 1.57
N PHE A 179 -24.19 -8.55 2.14
CA PHE A 179 -25.50 -8.06 1.68
C PHE A 179 -25.61 -6.54 1.78
N LEU A 180 -25.17 -5.97 2.91
CA LEU A 180 -25.17 -4.52 3.11
C LEU A 180 -24.19 -3.80 2.17
N MET A 181 -23.02 -4.39 1.90
CA MET A 181 -22.08 -3.85 0.90
C MET A 181 -22.73 -3.79 -0.49
N ALA A 182 -23.37 -4.88 -0.93
CA ALA A 182 -24.04 -4.93 -2.22
C ALA A 182 -25.19 -3.91 -2.30
N ALA A 183 -26.06 -3.85 -1.30
CA ALA A 183 -27.17 -2.89 -1.22
C ALA A 183 -26.63 -1.44 -1.22
N TYR A 184 -25.59 -1.16 -0.47
CA TYR A 184 -24.94 0.14 -0.42
C TYR A 184 -24.39 0.59 -1.78
N LEU A 185 -23.74 -0.31 -2.51
CA LEU A 185 -23.25 0.00 -3.86
C LEU A 185 -24.38 0.33 -4.82
N VAL A 186 -25.51 -0.42 -4.76
CA VAL A 186 -26.71 -0.09 -5.54
C VAL A 186 -27.21 1.33 -5.22
N VAL A 187 -27.27 1.69 -3.94
CA VAL A 187 -27.66 3.06 -3.50
C VAL A 187 -26.72 4.11 -4.04
N ILE A 188 -25.38 3.89 -3.97
CA ILE A 188 -24.40 4.85 -4.51
C ILE A 188 -24.60 5.06 -6.02
N PHE A 189 -24.77 3.99 -6.80
CA PHE A 189 -24.94 4.12 -8.25
C PHE A 189 -26.29 4.72 -8.64
N TYR A 190 -27.35 4.42 -7.89
CA TYR A 190 -28.67 4.99 -8.13
C TYR A 190 -28.71 6.49 -7.84
N PHE A 191 -28.10 6.94 -6.74
CA PHE A 191 -28.09 8.35 -6.33
C PHE A 191 -26.81 9.10 -6.74
N LYS A 192 -26.06 8.60 -7.72
CA LYS A 192 -24.73 9.12 -8.13
C LYS A 192 -24.66 10.64 -8.32
N ASP A 193 -25.74 11.27 -8.79
CA ASP A 193 -25.81 12.72 -9.08
C ASP A 193 -26.08 13.57 -7.82
N ARG A 194 -26.44 12.93 -6.69
CA ARG A 194 -26.77 13.59 -5.42
C ARG A 194 -25.77 13.27 -4.31
N ILE A 195 -24.80 12.42 -4.57
CA ILE A 195 -23.83 11.95 -3.58
C ILE A 195 -22.63 12.89 -3.52
N ASN A 196 -22.17 13.19 -2.30
CA ASN A 196 -20.94 13.94 -2.11
C ASN A 196 -19.75 13.18 -2.75
N PRO A 197 -18.91 13.82 -3.57
CA PRO A 197 -17.74 13.18 -4.20
C PRO A 197 -16.78 12.47 -3.23
N LEU A 198 -16.69 12.91 -1.98
CA LEU A 198 -15.90 12.26 -0.93
C LEU A 198 -16.42 10.87 -0.54
N THR A 199 -17.69 10.57 -0.81
CA THR A 199 -18.28 9.25 -0.54
C THR A 199 -17.55 8.15 -1.30
N TYR A 200 -17.13 8.39 -2.54
CA TYR A 200 -16.46 7.39 -3.38
C TYR A 200 -15.14 6.86 -2.75
N PRO A 201 -14.15 7.72 -2.45
CA PRO A 201 -12.90 7.24 -1.86
C PRO A 201 -13.08 6.70 -0.43
N VAL A 202 -13.95 7.31 0.39
CA VAL A 202 -14.21 6.83 1.76
C VAL A 202 -14.85 5.44 1.73
N SER A 203 -15.83 5.23 0.85
CA SER A 203 -16.46 3.91 0.67
C SER A 203 -15.44 2.87 0.21
N LEU A 204 -14.62 3.21 -0.76
CA LEU A 204 -13.62 2.30 -1.31
C LEU A 204 -12.61 1.88 -0.23
N TRP A 205 -12.14 2.84 0.57
CA TRP A 205 -11.23 2.56 1.68
C TRP A 205 -11.85 1.64 2.73
N LEU A 206 -13.07 1.95 3.19
CA LEU A 206 -13.73 1.21 4.27
C LEU A 206 -14.26 -0.16 3.83
N ILE A 207 -14.69 -0.31 2.57
CA ILE A 207 -15.00 -1.62 1.99
C ILE A 207 -13.72 -2.46 1.92
N GLY A 208 -12.63 -1.89 1.39
CA GLY A 208 -11.33 -2.57 1.33
C GLY A 208 -10.83 -2.99 2.70
N LEU A 209 -10.91 -2.11 3.70
CA LEU A 209 -10.55 -2.41 5.10
C LEU A 209 -11.43 -3.53 5.67
N GLY A 210 -12.74 -3.47 5.45
CA GLY A 210 -13.68 -4.51 5.90
C GLY A 210 -13.35 -5.89 5.32
N LEU A 211 -13.00 -5.97 4.03
CA LEU A 211 -12.64 -7.22 3.37
C LEU A 211 -11.30 -7.78 3.86
N LEU A 212 -10.28 -6.92 4.02
CA LEU A 212 -8.97 -7.35 4.54
C LEU A 212 -9.07 -7.79 6.00
N LEU A 213 -9.80 -7.05 6.85
CA LEU A 213 -10.03 -7.45 8.23
C LEU A 213 -10.82 -8.74 8.33
N MET A 214 -11.85 -8.91 7.50
CA MET A 214 -12.60 -10.16 7.45
C MET A 214 -11.66 -11.34 7.15
N HIS A 215 -10.81 -11.25 6.13
CA HIS A 215 -9.90 -12.33 5.77
C HIS A 215 -8.78 -12.50 6.82
N GLY A 216 -8.13 -11.42 7.23
CA GLY A 216 -7.01 -11.47 8.18
C GLY A 216 -7.39 -11.95 9.57
N LEU A 217 -8.63 -11.68 10.03
CA LEU A 217 -9.12 -12.06 11.35
C LEU A 217 -9.89 -13.39 11.39
N THR A 218 -10.02 -14.09 10.26
CA THR A 218 -10.82 -15.34 10.14
C THR A 218 -10.35 -16.48 11.05
N SER A 219 -9.17 -16.43 11.63
CA SER A 219 -8.65 -17.43 12.58
C SER A 219 -8.07 -16.74 13.79
N ASN A 220 -7.95 -17.43 14.91
CA ASN A 220 -7.20 -16.94 16.06
C ASN A 220 -5.69 -16.87 15.77
N HIS A 221 -5.21 -17.66 14.81
CA HIS A 221 -3.82 -17.67 14.35
C HIS A 221 -3.66 -17.07 12.95
N ILE A 222 -2.42 -16.91 12.53
CA ILE A 222 -2.10 -16.46 11.17
C ILE A 222 -2.57 -17.49 10.15
N MET A 223 -3.27 -17.02 9.12
CA MET A 223 -3.78 -17.86 8.04
C MET A 223 -3.16 -17.48 6.69
N GLY A 224 -2.80 -18.51 5.93
CA GLY A 224 -2.21 -18.39 4.60
C GLY A 224 -1.08 -19.39 4.42
N ARG A 225 -0.50 -19.44 3.24
CA ARG A 225 0.61 -20.35 2.95
C ARG A 225 1.95 -19.69 3.22
N ASP A 226 2.19 -18.56 2.57
CA ASP A 226 3.47 -17.86 2.61
C ASP A 226 3.68 -17.11 3.92
N VAL A 227 2.61 -16.59 4.51
CA VAL A 227 2.64 -15.78 5.73
C VAL A 227 3.27 -16.51 6.93
N HIS A 228 3.24 -17.84 6.98
CA HIS A 228 3.90 -18.59 8.06
C HIS A 228 5.42 -18.46 7.98
N ALA A 229 6.01 -18.54 6.77
CA ALA A 229 7.45 -18.34 6.58
C ALA A 229 7.84 -16.87 6.77
N GLU A 230 6.95 -15.94 6.38
CA GLU A 230 7.10 -14.50 6.63
C GLU A 230 7.13 -14.21 8.13
N TYR A 231 6.17 -14.75 8.87
CA TYR A 231 6.07 -14.60 10.32
C TYR A 231 7.25 -15.24 11.06
N TYR A 232 7.74 -16.39 10.60
CA TYR A 232 8.92 -17.02 11.15
C TYR A 232 10.17 -16.12 10.98
N SER A 233 10.36 -15.53 9.79
CA SER A 233 11.46 -14.58 9.53
C SER A 233 11.37 -13.34 10.44
N PHE A 234 10.16 -12.84 10.67
CA PHE A 234 9.90 -11.76 11.62
C PHE A 234 10.27 -12.17 13.05
N GLN A 235 9.83 -13.34 13.53
CA GLN A 235 10.12 -13.81 14.89
C GLN A 235 11.62 -13.96 15.15
N LEU A 236 12.41 -14.37 14.15
CA LEU A 236 13.87 -14.43 14.25
C LEU A 236 14.46 -13.03 14.43
N THR A 237 13.99 -12.04 13.71
CA THR A 237 14.43 -10.65 13.84
C THR A 237 14.03 -10.06 15.19
N LEU A 238 12.79 -10.28 15.61
CA LEU A 238 12.25 -9.78 16.88
C LEU A 238 12.98 -10.39 18.09
N SER A 239 13.21 -11.69 18.09
CA SER A 239 13.87 -12.40 19.23
C SER A 239 15.30 -11.90 19.46
N ASN A 240 15.97 -11.46 18.39
CA ASN A 240 17.35 -10.93 18.49
C ASN A 240 17.40 -9.41 18.55
N LEU A 241 16.30 -8.72 18.19
CA LEU A 241 16.27 -7.28 17.95
C LEU A 241 17.40 -6.83 16.99
N HIS A 242 17.70 -7.71 16.05
CA HIS A 242 18.72 -7.56 15.02
C HIS A 242 18.35 -8.44 13.82
N TRP A 243 18.32 -7.88 12.62
CA TRP A 243 18.13 -8.61 11.39
C TRP A 243 19.45 -9.15 10.86
N ASP A 244 19.52 -10.46 10.61
CA ASP A 244 20.67 -11.15 10.02
C ASP A 244 20.18 -12.13 8.94
N ILE A 245 20.58 -11.88 7.68
CA ILE A 245 20.20 -12.72 6.55
C ILE A 245 20.78 -14.14 6.66
N ASN A 246 21.94 -14.30 7.30
CA ASN A 246 22.62 -15.59 7.41
C ASN A 246 22.00 -16.52 8.45
N ARG A 247 21.24 -15.97 9.40
CA ARG A 247 20.57 -16.76 10.44
C ARG A 247 19.45 -17.65 9.88
N TYR A 248 18.81 -17.19 8.84
CA TYR A 248 17.86 -17.95 8.04
C TYR A 248 18.04 -17.55 6.57
N TYR A 249 18.91 -18.29 5.89
CA TYR A 249 19.25 -17.99 4.48
C TYR A 249 18.11 -18.41 3.57
N ASN A 250 17.07 -17.59 3.53
CA ASN A 250 15.83 -17.82 2.82
C ASN A 250 15.34 -16.51 2.15
N PRO A 251 14.75 -16.56 0.95
CA PRO A 251 14.22 -15.38 0.27
C PRO A 251 13.26 -14.53 1.10
N TYR A 252 12.49 -15.14 2.01
CA TYR A 252 11.59 -14.41 2.91
C TYR A 252 12.36 -13.53 3.90
N ASN A 253 13.47 -14.04 4.47
CA ASN A 253 14.27 -13.28 5.43
C ASN A 253 14.92 -12.02 4.80
N ALA A 254 15.07 -11.97 3.49
CA ALA A 254 15.59 -10.80 2.78
C ALA A 254 14.53 -9.71 2.49
N CYS A 255 13.29 -9.90 2.90
CA CYS A 255 12.21 -8.92 2.76
C CYS A 255 12.10 -8.07 4.03
N LEU A 256 12.51 -6.79 3.97
CA LEU A 256 12.58 -5.94 5.16
C LEU A 256 11.22 -5.48 5.68
N ASP A 257 10.23 -5.48 4.83
CA ASP A 257 8.85 -5.18 5.17
C ASP A 257 8.18 -6.24 6.05
N ILE A 258 8.69 -7.48 6.06
CA ILE A 258 8.20 -8.55 6.94
C ILE A 258 9.19 -8.92 8.07
N THR A 259 10.35 -8.31 8.13
CA THR A 259 11.35 -8.53 9.18
C THR A 259 11.52 -7.29 10.05
N ILE A 260 12.03 -6.21 9.49
CA ILE A 260 12.33 -4.96 10.21
C ILE A 260 11.05 -4.17 10.53
N LEU A 261 10.18 -3.96 9.55
CA LEU A 261 8.99 -3.13 9.73
C LEU A 261 8.06 -3.64 10.84
N PRO A 262 7.67 -4.93 10.88
CA PRO A 262 6.82 -5.45 11.96
C PRO A 262 7.55 -5.47 13.30
N THR A 263 8.88 -5.63 13.33
CA THR A 263 9.68 -5.53 14.55
C THR A 263 9.58 -4.11 15.14
N ILE A 264 9.73 -3.06 14.32
CA ILE A 264 9.55 -1.68 14.74
C ILE A 264 8.13 -1.47 15.30
N TYR A 265 7.11 -1.89 14.55
CA TYR A 265 5.72 -1.75 15.02
C TYR A 265 5.48 -2.47 16.35
N GLN A 266 6.00 -3.68 16.50
CA GLN A 266 5.81 -4.42 17.75
C GLN A 266 6.54 -3.77 18.93
N VAL A 267 7.77 -3.32 18.77
CA VAL A 267 8.52 -2.72 19.89
C VAL A 267 7.92 -1.39 20.35
N ILE A 268 7.36 -0.57 19.44
CA ILE A 268 6.74 0.71 19.81
C ILE A 268 5.31 0.56 20.34
N SER A 269 4.55 -0.43 19.88
CA SER A 269 3.13 -0.60 20.23
C SER A 269 2.87 -1.66 21.29
N ASN A 270 3.84 -2.56 21.54
CA ASN A 270 3.70 -3.72 22.44
C ASN A 270 2.51 -4.62 22.10
N ILE A 271 2.04 -4.62 20.86
CA ILE A 271 1.01 -5.52 20.36
C ILE A 271 1.66 -6.85 19.94
N THR A 272 0.90 -7.94 19.98
CA THR A 272 1.45 -9.24 19.53
C THR A 272 1.79 -9.23 18.05
N GLY A 273 2.84 -9.98 17.66
CA GLY A 273 3.25 -10.06 16.25
C GLY A 273 2.14 -10.54 15.34
N GLU A 274 1.30 -11.49 15.78
CA GLU A 274 0.14 -11.93 15.03
C GLU A 274 -0.85 -10.77 14.74
N CYS A 275 -1.07 -9.91 15.74
CA CYS A 275 -1.91 -8.73 15.55
C CYS A 275 -1.27 -7.70 14.62
N VAL A 276 0.08 -7.55 14.62
CA VAL A 276 0.76 -6.72 13.62
C VAL A 276 0.42 -7.22 12.22
N PHE A 277 0.61 -8.51 11.95
CA PHE A 277 0.38 -9.11 10.64
C PHE A 277 -1.10 -9.09 10.22
N LYS A 278 -2.03 -9.25 11.15
CA LYS A 278 -3.47 -9.33 10.86
C LYS A 278 -4.16 -7.97 10.81
N LEU A 279 -3.78 -7.04 11.69
CA LEU A 279 -4.48 -5.77 11.85
C LEU A 279 -3.75 -4.62 11.19
N TYR A 280 -2.45 -4.40 11.50
CA TYR A 280 -1.73 -3.24 10.98
C TYR A 280 -1.54 -3.31 9.48
N TYR A 281 -1.16 -4.47 8.96
CA TYR A 281 -1.03 -4.65 7.52
C TYR A 281 -2.38 -4.51 6.82
N SER A 282 -3.46 -5.09 7.34
CA SER A 282 -4.80 -4.88 6.77
C SER A 282 -5.20 -3.40 6.71
N ILE A 283 -4.84 -2.59 7.73
CA ILE A 283 -5.06 -1.14 7.71
C ILE A 283 -4.22 -0.47 6.63
N ILE A 284 -2.94 -0.82 6.52
CA ILE A 284 -2.04 -0.30 5.49
C ILE A 284 -2.51 -0.70 4.09
N GLY A 285 -2.79 -1.97 3.87
CA GLY A 285 -3.23 -2.50 2.58
C GLY A 285 -4.55 -1.93 2.08
N SER A 286 -5.44 -1.55 3.01
CA SER A 286 -6.73 -0.93 2.68
C SER A 286 -6.59 0.39 1.90
N VAL A 287 -5.40 1.01 1.92
CA VAL A 287 -5.10 2.25 1.18
C VAL A 287 -4.85 1.97 -0.32
N ILE A 288 -4.50 0.73 -0.71
CA ILE A 288 -4.14 0.40 -2.10
C ILE A 288 -5.27 0.71 -3.10
N PRO A 289 -6.54 0.36 -2.86
CA PRO A 289 -7.63 0.70 -3.77
C PRO A 289 -7.80 2.21 -4.04
N LEU A 290 -7.42 3.05 -3.07
CA LEU A 290 -7.44 4.51 -3.24
C LEU A 290 -6.47 4.97 -4.32
N MET A 291 -5.32 4.31 -4.48
CA MET A 291 -4.34 4.65 -5.51
C MET A 291 -4.86 4.27 -6.90
N VAL A 292 -5.52 3.11 -7.03
CA VAL A 292 -6.20 2.71 -8.26
C VAL A 292 -7.25 3.74 -8.65
N TYR A 293 -8.08 4.16 -7.69
CA TYR A 293 -9.07 5.23 -7.88
C TYR A 293 -8.41 6.55 -8.32
N LEU A 294 -7.35 6.99 -7.64
CA LEU A 294 -6.67 8.26 -7.92
C LEU A 294 -6.01 8.28 -9.31
N VAL A 295 -5.39 7.17 -9.72
CA VAL A 295 -4.82 7.04 -11.06
C VAL A 295 -5.93 7.05 -12.11
N SER A 296 -7.02 6.30 -11.87
CA SER A 296 -8.16 6.21 -12.79
C SER A 296 -8.92 7.53 -12.93
N LYS A 297 -9.07 8.28 -11.83
CA LYS A 297 -9.73 9.60 -11.80
C LYS A 297 -9.07 10.63 -12.73
N LYS A 298 -7.81 10.44 -13.07
CA LYS A 298 -7.12 11.30 -14.03
C LYS A 298 -7.65 11.14 -15.46
N TYR A 299 -8.12 9.96 -15.81
CA TYR A 299 -8.52 9.61 -17.18
C TYR A 299 -10.03 9.42 -17.34
N PHE A 300 -10.74 9.19 -16.25
CA PHE A 300 -12.15 8.85 -16.24
C PHE A 300 -12.94 9.72 -15.26
N LYS A 301 -14.25 9.85 -15.50
CA LYS A 301 -15.18 10.48 -14.53
C LYS A 301 -15.12 9.72 -13.20
N ILE A 302 -15.43 10.42 -12.13
CA ILE A 302 -15.33 9.94 -10.75
C ILE A 302 -16.02 8.60 -10.51
N GLN A 303 -17.19 8.36 -11.15
CA GLN A 303 -17.94 7.12 -11.03
C GLN A 303 -17.18 5.92 -11.64
N TYR A 304 -16.58 6.13 -12.82
CA TYR A 304 -15.79 5.08 -13.49
C TYR A 304 -14.45 4.81 -12.75
N ALA A 305 -13.85 5.86 -12.18
CA ALA A 305 -12.68 5.70 -11.32
C ALA A 305 -13.03 4.90 -10.07
N PHE A 306 -14.19 5.13 -9.49
CA PHE A 306 -14.72 4.33 -8.37
C PHE A 306 -14.94 2.87 -8.78
N CYS A 307 -15.55 2.61 -9.96
CA CYS A 307 -15.69 1.26 -10.49
C CYS A 307 -14.33 0.55 -10.65
N ALA A 308 -13.29 1.26 -11.12
CA ALA A 308 -11.95 0.69 -11.25
C ALA A 308 -11.36 0.29 -9.87
N GLY A 309 -11.53 1.15 -8.87
CA GLY A 309 -11.15 0.84 -7.49
C GLY A 309 -11.91 -0.35 -6.92
N LEU A 310 -13.23 -0.42 -7.12
CA LEU A 310 -14.06 -1.56 -6.70
C LEU A 310 -13.66 -2.86 -7.41
N LEU A 311 -13.41 -2.80 -8.71
CA LEU A 311 -12.95 -3.96 -9.48
C LEU A 311 -11.67 -4.54 -8.89
N PHE A 312 -10.72 -3.70 -8.50
CA PHE A 312 -9.50 -4.14 -7.81
C PHE A 312 -9.81 -4.69 -6.41
N THR A 313 -10.65 -4.01 -5.63
CA THR A 313 -10.99 -4.37 -4.25
C THR A 313 -11.69 -5.73 -4.15
N PHE A 314 -12.54 -6.05 -5.11
CA PHE A 314 -13.27 -7.33 -5.13
C PHE A 314 -12.51 -8.47 -5.82
N GLN A 315 -11.27 -8.25 -6.29
CA GLN A 315 -10.43 -9.35 -6.75
C GLN A 315 -10.01 -10.24 -5.58
N ILE A 316 -10.08 -11.54 -5.76
CA ILE A 316 -9.60 -12.52 -4.77
C ILE A 316 -8.13 -12.27 -4.39
N PHE A 317 -7.34 -11.77 -5.34
CA PHE A 317 -5.95 -11.38 -5.14
C PHE A 317 -5.81 -10.32 -4.05
N PHE A 318 -6.65 -9.25 -4.05
CA PHE A 318 -6.61 -8.20 -3.04
C PHE A 318 -6.95 -8.75 -1.65
N ILE A 319 -8.00 -9.56 -1.55
CA ILE A 319 -8.43 -10.16 -0.27
C ILE A 319 -7.35 -11.07 0.31
N ASN A 320 -6.66 -11.82 -0.54
CA ASN A 320 -5.60 -12.75 -0.14
C ASN A 320 -4.25 -12.07 0.21
N LEU A 321 -4.12 -10.75 0.08
CA LEU A 321 -2.89 -10.03 0.44
C LEU A 321 -2.52 -10.22 1.92
N THR A 322 -3.50 -10.33 2.80
CA THR A 322 -3.25 -10.62 4.23
C THR A 322 -2.59 -11.99 4.50
N GLY A 323 -2.64 -12.89 3.52
CA GLY A 323 -1.93 -14.19 3.54
C GLY A 323 -0.55 -14.15 2.87
N ALA A 324 -0.11 -12.99 2.36
CA ALA A 324 1.16 -12.75 1.69
C ALA A 324 1.58 -11.29 1.89
N VAL A 325 1.91 -10.95 3.11
CA VAL A 325 2.09 -9.57 3.62
C VAL A 325 3.21 -8.82 2.90
N ARG A 326 4.32 -9.50 2.55
CA ARG A 326 5.40 -8.89 1.74
C ARG A 326 4.90 -8.42 0.36
N GLN A 327 3.93 -9.14 -0.23
CA GLN A 327 3.33 -8.72 -1.51
C GLN A 327 2.43 -7.50 -1.30
N GLU A 328 1.72 -7.41 -0.19
CA GLU A 328 0.84 -6.30 0.15
C GLU A 328 1.61 -4.97 0.17
N ILE A 329 2.73 -4.93 0.91
CA ILE A 329 3.58 -3.73 1.00
C ILE A 329 4.28 -3.43 -0.33
N ALA A 330 4.74 -4.45 -1.04
CA ALA A 330 5.35 -4.27 -2.35
C ALA A 330 4.36 -3.68 -3.37
N ILE A 331 3.10 -4.13 -3.36
CA ILE A 331 2.04 -3.60 -4.23
C ILE A 331 1.67 -2.17 -3.84
N LEU A 332 1.65 -1.84 -2.54
CA LEU A 332 1.51 -0.46 -2.09
C LEU A 332 2.56 0.44 -2.75
N PHE A 333 3.84 0.08 -2.67
CA PHE A 333 4.92 0.85 -3.27
C PHE A 333 4.86 0.88 -4.80
N PHE A 334 4.46 -0.22 -5.44
CA PHE A 334 4.25 -0.26 -6.88
C PHE A 334 3.19 0.75 -7.32
N PHE A 335 2.01 0.75 -6.70
CA PHE A 335 0.95 1.71 -7.06
C PHE A 335 1.33 3.15 -6.74
N LEU A 336 2.09 3.40 -5.68
CA LEU A 336 2.65 4.73 -5.40
C LEU A 336 3.62 5.18 -6.49
N ALA A 337 4.51 4.31 -6.94
CA ALA A 337 5.44 4.61 -8.04
C ALA A 337 4.69 4.90 -9.34
N VAL A 338 3.67 4.09 -9.68
CA VAL A 338 2.78 4.30 -10.83
C VAL A 338 2.05 5.65 -10.70
N MET A 339 1.45 5.92 -9.54
CA MET A 339 0.72 7.17 -9.31
C MET A 339 1.62 8.38 -9.49
N VAL A 340 2.85 8.36 -8.98
CA VAL A 340 3.84 9.43 -9.13
C VAL A 340 4.25 9.63 -10.59
N LEU A 341 4.43 8.56 -11.36
CA LEU A 341 4.77 8.65 -12.79
C LEU A 341 3.64 9.29 -13.61
N PHE A 342 2.40 8.93 -13.29
CA PHE A 342 1.23 9.42 -14.02
C PHE A 342 0.70 10.75 -13.49
N ASP A 343 1.19 11.28 -12.35
CA ASP A 343 0.69 12.54 -11.81
C ASP A 343 1.22 13.75 -12.59
N GLY A 344 0.30 14.48 -13.24
CA GLY A 344 0.61 15.70 -13.96
C GLY A 344 0.83 16.94 -13.05
N TYR A 345 0.41 16.87 -11.78
CA TYR A 345 0.55 17.97 -10.81
C TYR A 345 1.94 18.04 -10.17
N LEU A 346 2.74 17.00 -10.27
CA LEU A 346 4.15 17.03 -9.90
C LEU A 346 4.94 17.73 -11.02
N GLU A 347 4.80 19.06 -11.11
CA GLU A 347 5.42 19.87 -12.16
C GLU A 347 6.95 19.81 -12.11
N LYS A 348 7.52 19.74 -10.90
CA LYS A 348 8.98 19.67 -10.73
C LYS A 348 9.45 18.23 -10.96
N LEU A 349 10.15 18.07 -12.08
CA LEU A 349 10.73 16.80 -12.50
C LEU A 349 11.55 16.11 -11.38
N LEU A 350 12.31 16.89 -10.60
CA LEU A 350 13.13 16.35 -9.50
C LEU A 350 12.29 15.73 -8.40
N GLN A 351 11.20 16.37 -7.95
CA GLN A 351 10.33 15.85 -6.90
C GLN A 351 9.71 14.50 -7.31
N ARG A 352 9.22 14.44 -8.56
CA ARG A 352 8.68 13.22 -9.13
C ARG A 352 9.70 12.09 -9.18
N LYS A 353 10.93 12.39 -9.62
CA LYS A 353 12.01 11.39 -9.68
C LYS A 353 12.39 10.89 -8.29
N VAL A 354 12.53 11.80 -7.32
CA VAL A 354 12.87 11.43 -5.93
C VAL A 354 11.81 10.52 -5.33
N LEU A 355 10.52 10.89 -5.42
CA LEU A 355 9.43 10.05 -4.92
C LEU A 355 9.40 8.68 -5.60
N PHE A 356 9.53 8.66 -6.92
CA PHE A 356 9.58 7.41 -7.68
C PHE A 356 10.71 6.49 -7.20
N LEU A 357 11.91 7.04 -7.04
CA LEU A 357 13.08 6.26 -6.59
C LEU A 357 12.92 5.74 -5.16
N ILE A 358 12.36 6.54 -4.23
CA ILE A 358 12.06 6.08 -2.87
C ILE A 358 11.12 4.88 -2.93
N PHE A 359 10.02 4.97 -3.68
CA PHE A 359 9.04 3.89 -3.75
C PHE A 359 9.58 2.65 -4.47
N ILE A 360 10.38 2.82 -5.54
CA ILE A 360 11.02 1.69 -6.22
C ILE A 360 12.04 0.99 -5.33
N PHE A 361 12.86 1.74 -4.59
CA PHE A 361 13.82 1.12 -3.69
C PHE A 361 13.12 0.39 -2.54
N SER A 362 12.07 0.98 -1.96
CA SER A 362 11.23 0.32 -0.96
C SER A 362 10.55 -0.96 -1.50
N LEU A 363 10.08 -0.92 -2.75
CA LEU A 363 9.54 -2.09 -3.45
C LEU A 363 10.56 -3.22 -3.55
N ILE A 364 11.81 -2.90 -3.94
CA ILE A 364 12.89 -3.87 -4.11
C ILE A 364 13.23 -4.55 -2.77
N MET A 365 13.24 -3.78 -1.69
CA MET A 365 13.51 -4.28 -0.34
C MET A 365 12.33 -5.10 0.24
N SER A 366 11.13 -4.95 -0.32
CA SER A 366 9.92 -5.63 0.15
C SER A 366 9.73 -6.99 -0.53
N HIS A 367 9.72 -7.06 -1.87
CA HIS A 367 9.39 -8.32 -2.55
C HIS A 367 10.09 -8.48 -3.90
N TYR A 368 10.90 -9.52 -4.04
CA TYR A 368 11.70 -9.77 -5.23
C TYR A 368 10.87 -10.01 -6.50
N THR A 369 9.85 -10.86 -6.44
CA THR A 369 9.02 -11.17 -7.63
C THR A 369 8.27 -9.93 -8.11
N THR A 370 7.66 -9.17 -7.20
CA THR A 370 6.98 -7.91 -7.55
C THR A 370 7.95 -6.90 -8.14
N SER A 371 9.21 -6.87 -7.68
CA SER A 371 10.26 -5.99 -8.24
C SER A 371 10.58 -6.33 -9.70
N TYR A 372 10.68 -7.62 -10.04
CA TYR A 372 10.92 -8.03 -11.43
C TYR A 372 9.72 -7.76 -12.34
N VAL A 373 8.51 -8.04 -11.84
CA VAL A 373 7.27 -7.72 -12.59
C VAL A 373 7.13 -6.21 -12.78
N ALA A 374 7.38 -5.43 -11.74
CA ALA A 374 7.36 -3.96 -11.82
C ALA A 374 8.40 -3.43 -12.81
N LEU A 375 9.61 -4.01 -12.85
CA LEU A 375 10.64 -3.67 -13.83
C LEU A 375 10.10 -3.87 -15.26
N GLY A 376 9.52 -5.04 -15.54
CA GLY A 376 8.94 -5.38 -16.84
C GLY A 376 7.81 -4.46 -17.27
N LEU A 377 7.02 -3.94 -16.33
CA LEU A 377 5.91 -3.04 -16.60
C LEU A 377 6.35 -1.56 -16.68
N LEU A 378 7.27 -1.12 -15.83
CA LEU A 378 7.65 0.29 -15.73
C LEU A 378 8.70 0.70 -16.75
N ILE A 379 9.63 -0.19 -17.16
CA ILE A 379 10.63 0.15 -18.19
C ILE A 379 9.96 0.57 -19.50
N PRO A 380 9.02 -0.18 -20.09
CA PRO A 380 8.33 0.26 -21.30
C PRO A 380 7.66 1.63 -21.13
N LEU A 381 7.05 1.89 -19.97
CA LEU A 381 6.43 3.20 -19.68
C LEU A 381 7.46 4.34 -19.60
N LEU A 382 8.61 4.10 -18.98
CA LEU A 382 9.70 5.08 -18.89
C LEU A 382 10.36 5.33 -20.25
N LEU A 383 10.35 4.34 -21.15
CA LEU A 383 10.89 4.45 -22.51
C LEU A 383 9.93 5.15 -23.50
N VAL A 384 8.65 5.36 -23.14
CA VAL A 384 7.68 6.00 -24.05
C VAL A 384 8.17 7.35 -24.62
N PRO A 385 8.76 8.29 -23.85
CA PRO A 385 9.26 9.54 -24.41
C PRO A 385 10.35 9.33 -25.46
N PHE A 386 11.30 8.41 -25.19
CA PHE A 386 12.37 8.04 -26.11
C PHE A 386 11.80 7.43 -27.41
N LEU A 387 10.89 6.47 -27.32
CA LEU A 387 10.27 5.83 -28.48
C LEU A 387 9.44 6.83 -29.31
N LYS A 388 8.72 7.74 -28.65
CA LYS A 388 8.02 8.83 -29.37
C LYS A 388 8.97 9.76 -30.09
N GLY A 389 10.07 10.14 -29.42
CA GLY A 389 11.12 10.96 -30.03
C GLY A 389 11.76 10.30 -31.27
N LEU A 390 12.02 9.00 -31.19
CA LEU A 390 12.57 8.21 -32.28
C LEU A 390 11.63 8.15 -33.50
N VAL A 391 10.33 7.88 -33.25
CA VAL A 391 9.34 7.60 -34.34
C VAL A 391 8.78 8.90 -34.93
N LYS A 392 8.46 9.91 -34.09
CA LYS A 392 7.70 11.09 -34.52
C LYS A 392 8.58 12.32 -34.75
N ASP A 393 9.47 12.62 -33.82
CA ASP A 393 10.16 13.92 -33.77
C ASP A 393 11.59 13.85 -34.28
N ARG A 394 12.10 12.65 -34.61
CA ARG A 394 13.51 12.37 -34.98
C ARG A 394 14.53 12.95 -33.99
N LYS A 395 14.11 13.19 -32.73
CA LYS A 395 14.95 13.65 -31.62
C LYS A 395 14.87 12.65 -30.49
N LEU A 396 16.03 12.20 -30.01
CA LEU A 396 16.10 11.25 -28.89
C LEU A 396 15.83 11.98 -27.57
N ASP A 397 14.78 11.58 -26.87
CA ASP A 397 14.45 12.11 -25.53
C ASP A 397 14.84 11.11 -24.44
N PHE A 398 15.95 11.40 -23.77
CA PHE A 398 16.50 10.57 -22.68
C PHE A 398 15.98 10.94 -21.28
N LYS A 399 14.90 11.67 -21.20
CA LYS A 399 14.38 12.30 -19.96
C LYS A 399 14.26 11.35 -18.76
N ASN A 400 13.98 10.07 -18.96
CA ASN A 400 13.76 9.09 -17.90
C ASN A 400 14.81 7.97 -17.86
N PHE A 401 15.90 8.06 -18.63
CA PHE A 401 16.93 7.02 -18.63
C PHE A 401 17.67 6.90 -17.30
N ASP A 402 17.82 8.01 -16.59
CA ASP A 402 18.37 8.04 -15.25
C ASP A 402 17.53 7.17 -14.26
N LEU A 403 16.21 7.22 -14.36
CA LEU A 403 15.35 6.38 -13.53
C LEU A 403 15.51 4.89 -13.84
N ILE A 404 15.67 4.53 -15.12
CA ILE A 404 15.90 3.14 -15.53
C ILE A 404 17.24 2.65 -14.98
N ILE A 405 18.30 3.46 -15.17
CA ILE A 405 19.65 3.12 -14.68
C ILE A 405 19.66 2.96 -13.16
N LEU A 406 19.04 3.89 -12.43
CA LEU A 406 18.97 3.84 -10.97
C LEU A 406 18.12 2.66 -10.49
N TYR A 407 17.03 2.33 -11.17
CA TYR A 407 16.25 1.15 -10.82
C TYR A 407 17.10 -0.13 -10.96
N LEU A 408 17.77 -0.31 -12.10
CA LEU A 408 18.63 -1.46 -12.34
C LEU A 408 19.80 -1.51 -11.35
N LEU A 409 20.39 -0.35 -11.01
CA LEU A 409 21.44 -0.24 -10.01
C LEU A 409 20.95 -0.65 -8.62
N PHE A 410 19.80 -0.14 -8.17
CA PHE A 410 19.22 -0.50 -6.87
C PHE A 410 18.91 -2.00 -6.81
N LEU A 411 18.36 -2.56 -7.87
CA LEU A 411 18.06 -3.99 -7.98
C LEU A 411 19.36 -4.81 -7.92
N ALA A 412 20.39 -4.41 -8.66
CA ALA A 412 21.69 -5.09 -8.65
C ALA A 412 22.36 -5.00 -7.26
N VAL A 413 22.39 -3.82 -6.64
CA VAL A 413 22.98 -3.64 -5.29
C VAL A 413 22.23 -4.51 -4.28
N TRP A 414 20.91 -4.46 -4.27
CA TRP A 414 20.13 -5.23 -3.31
C TRP A 414 20.33 -6.73 -3.47
N PHE A 415 20.12 -7.26 -4.68
CA PHE A 415 20.16 -8.70 -4.92
C PHE A 415 21.56 -9.30 -5.01
N LEU A 416 22.59 -8.53 -5.34
CA LEU A 416 23.95 -9.05 -5.41
C LEU A 416 24.72 -8.89 -4.09
N ILE A 417 24.37 -7.90 -3.25
CA ILE A 417 25.11 -7.61 -2.01
C ILE A 417 24.33 -8.13 -0.79
N TYR A 418 23.07 -7.71 -0.62
CA TYR A 418 22.31 -7.97 0.60
C TYR A 418 21.42 -9.22 0.52
N ALA A 419 20.79 -9.48 -0.61
CA ALA A 419 19.75 -10.49 -0.80
C ALA A 419 20.10 -11.53 -1.87
N LYS A 420 21.34 -12.02 -1.90
CA LYS A 420 21.80 -13.05 -2.87
C LYS A 420 20.89 -14.28 -2.94
N VAL A 421 20.30 -14.66 -1.80
CA VAL A 421 19.33 -15.77 -1.73
C VAL A 421 18.13 -15.56 -2.62
N GLN A 422 17.66 -14.31 -2.80
CA GLN A 422 16.55 -13.99 -3.69
C GLN A 422 16.95 -14.04 -5.17
N PHE A 423 18.18 -13.66 -5.49
CA PHE A 423 18.72 -13.78 -6.84
C PHE A 423 18.85 -15.25 -7.26
N ASN A 424 19.36 -16.11 -6.41
CA ASN A 424 19.47 -17.54 -6.66
C ASN A 424 18.08 -18.17 -6.86
N ALA A 425 17.11 -17.85 -6.01
CA ALA A 425 15.73 -18.33 -6.16
C ALA A 425 15.08 -17.89 -7.48
N ALA A 426 15.36 -16.66 -7.94
CA ALA A 426 14.89 -16.19 -9.26
C ALA A 426 15.53 -16.98 -10.40
N GLY A 427 16.82 -17.29 -10.32
CA GLY A 427 17.54 -18.13 -11.26
C GLY A 427 16.94 -19.53 -11.37
N ASP A 428 16.63 -20.16 -10.22
CA ASP A 428 16.00 -21.48 -10.17
C ASP A 428 14.62 -21.51 -10.85
N VAL A 429 13.81 -20.45 -10.65
CA VAL A 429 12.50 -20.30 -11.32
C VAL A 429 12.67 -20.16 -12.84
N VAL A 430 13.62 -19.34 -13.29
CA VAL A 430 13.91 -19.15 -14.72
C VAL A 430 14.40 -20.45 -15.34
N ALA A 431 15.33 -21.15 -14.69
CA ALA A 431 15.85 -22.44 -15.16
C ALA A 431 14.74 -23.50 -15.26
N ALA A 432 13.87 -23.58 -14.23
CA ALA A 432 12.73 -24.49 -14.24
C ALA A 432 11.74 -24.15 -15.38
N THR A 433 11.52 -22.86 -15.65
CA THR A 433 10.61 -22.41 -16.71
C THR A 433 11.21 -22.67 -18.10
N ALA A 434 12.51 -22.43 -18.29
CA ALA A 434 13.23 -22.72 -19.53
C ALA A 434 13.31 -24.24 -19.80
N GLY A 435 13.53 -25.08 -18.76
CA GLY A 435 13.50 -26.53 -18.86
C GLY A 435 12.15 -27.07 -19.32
N ILE A 436 11.05 -26.47 -18.90
CA ILE A 436 9.70 -26.81 -19.37
C ILE A 436 9.51 -26.45 -20.84
N ALA A 437 10.02 -25.30 -21.30
CA ALA A 437 9.96 -24.86 -22.68
C ALA A 437 10.84 -25.76 -23.60
N GLY A 438 11.91 -26.37 -23.06
CA GLY A 438 12.82 -27.28 -23.76
C GLY A 438 12.37 -28.74 -23.83
N GLY A 439 11.18 -29.09 -23.35
CA GLY A 439 10.63 -30.45 -23.48
C GLY A 439 11.25 -31.52 -22.57
N ALA A 440 12.03 -31.13 -21.54
CA ALA A 440 12.54 -32.06 -20.55
C ALA A 440 11.45 -32.41 -19.50
N SER A 441 10.71 -33.48 -19.79
CA SER A 441 9.79 -34.11 -18.83
C SER A 441 10.58 -34.89 -17.78
N SER A 442 11.10 -34.20 -16.77
CA SER A 442 11.54 -34.84 -15.52
C SER A 442 10.45 -34.74 -14.46
N GLY A 443 10.00 -35.91 -14.01
CA GLY A 443 8.81 -36.09 -13.20
C GLY A 443 8.75 -35.21 -11.95
N GLY A 444 7.56 -34.73 -11.67
CA GLY A 444 7.12 -34.30 -10.34
C GLY A 444 6.51 -32.90 -10.19
N VAL A 445 6.65 -31.98 -11.14
CA VAL A 445 6.12 -30.61 -11.00
C VAL A 445 5.07 -30.21 -12.05
N GLY A 446 4.97 -30.98 -13.15
CA GLY A 446 4.03 -30.71 -14.26
C GLY A 446 2.56 -30.80 -13.89
N GLY A 447 2.18 -31.78 -13.07
CA GLY A 447 0.78 -32.00 -12.72
C GLY A 447 0.11 -30.88 -11.91
N GLY A 448 0.89 -30.09 -11.18
CA GLY A 448 0.33 -28.97 -10.40
C GLY A 448 0.04 -27.71 -11.24
N ARG A 449 0.81 -27.46 -12.30
CA ARG A 449 0.64 -26.27 -13.16
C ARG A 449 -0.50 -26.43 -14.16
N ASP A 450 -0.59 -27.62 -14.78
CA ASP A 450 -1.72 -27.92 -15.67
C ASP A 450 -3.03 -27.88 -14.90
N ALA A 451 -3.06 -28.43 -13.66
CA ALA A 451 -4.18 -28.33 -12.76
C ALA A 451 -4.51 -26.88 -12.38
N LEU A 452 -3.50 -26.00 -12.22
CA LEU A 452 -3.68 -24.59 -11.89
C LEU A 452 -4.23 -23.81 -13.09
N VAL A 453 -3.70 -24.02 -14.29
CA VAL A 453 -4.23 -23.43 -15.54
C VAL A 453 -5.65 -23.90 -15.80
N LEU A 454 -5.91 -25.20 -15.65
CA LEU A 454 -7.24 -25.77 -15.83
C LEU A 454 -8.23 -25.24 -14.77
N SER A 455 -7.78 -25.02 -13.51
CA SER A 455 -8.61 -24.45 -12.46
C SER A 455 -8.93 -22.96 -12.70
N VAL A 456 -8.00 -22.20 -13.26
CA VAL A 456 -8.23 -20.80 -13.68
C VAL A 456 -9.27 -20.75 -14.80
N LEU A 457 -9.22 -21.70 -15.74
CA LEU A 457 -10.22 -21.83 -16.81
C LEU A 457 -11.53 -22.49 -16.37
N GLY A 458 -11.71 -22.77 -15.07
CA GLY A 458 -12.91 -23.42 -14.55
C GLY A 458 -13.06 -24.90 -14.91
N ILE A 459 -12.01 -25.50 -15.47
CA ILE A 459 -12.04 -26.91 -15.93
C ILE A 459 -11.67 -27.82 -14.76
N GLY A 460 -12.54 -28.81 -14.46
CA GLY A 460 -12.30 -29.81 -13.40
C GLY A 460 -12.68 -29.34 -11.98
N LEU A 461 -13.38 -28.21 -11.82
CA LEU A 461 -13.89 -27.75 -10.53
C LEU A 461 -15.02 -28.66 -10.03
N LYS A 462 -14.87 -29.16 -8.79
CA LYS A 462 -15.79 -30.13 -8.21
C LYS A 462 -16.99 -29.51 -7.49
N SER A 463 -17.03 -28.20 -7.28
CA SER A 463 -18.12 -27.54 -6.55
C SER A 463 -18.73 -26.38 -7.35
N LEU A 464 -20.05 -26.23 -7.24
CA LEU A 464 -20.81 -25.16 -7.89
C LEU A 464 -20.28 -23.76 -7.54
N PRO A 465 -19.98 -23.42 -6.27
CA PRO A 465 -19.41 -22.11 -5.93
C PRO A 465 -18.09 -21.81 -6.62
N ASN A 466 -17.19 -22.79 -6.72
CA ASN A 466 -15.90 -22.61 -7.39
C ASN A 466 -16.07 -22.41 -8.90
N THR A 467 -16.99 -23.12 -9.52
CA THR A 467 -17.32 -22.96 -10.95
C THR A 467 -17.88 -21.56 -11.22
N ILE A 468 -18.82 -21.07 -10.39
CA ILE A 468 -19.37 -19.72 -10.51
C ILE A 468 -18.27 -18.69 -10.34
N SER A 469 -17.39 -18.84 -9.34
CA SER A 469 -16.26 -17.93 -9.09
C SER A 469 -15.31 -17.87 -10.29
N ALA A 470 -14.98 -19.01 -10.89
CA ALA A 470 -14.13 -19.05 -12.09
C ALA A 470 -14.80 -18.35 -13.27
N ILE A 471 -16.06 -18.62 -13.56
CA ILE A 471 -16.80 -17.95 -14.66
C ILE A 471 -16.82 -16.43 -14.46
N VAL A 472 -17.07 -15.96 -13.23
CA VAL A 472 -17.06 -14.51 -12.92
C VAL A 472 -15.68 -13.90 -13.15
N ASN A 473 -14.60 -14.56 -12.70
CA ASN A 473 -13.26 -14.11 -12.92
C ASN A 473 -12.89 -14.05 -14.42
N ASP A 474 -13.22 -15.08 -15.18
CA ASP A 474 -12.98 -15.13 -16.62
C ASP A 474 -13.75 -14.05 -17.37
N ALA A 475 -15.01 -13.80 -16.98
CA ALA A 475 -15.81 -12.71 -17.51
C ALA A 475 -15.17 -11.33 -17.22
N VAL A 476 -14.62 -11.12 -16.03
CA VAL A 476 -13.90 -9.89 -15.67
C VAL A 476 -12.66 -9.72 -16.54
N PHE A 477 -11.82 -10.77 -16.70
CA PHE A 477 -10.64 -10.71 -17.58
C PHE A 477 -11.01 -10.43 -19.03
N LEU A 478 -12.06 -11.07 -19.55
CA LEU A 478 -12.57 -10.81 -20.89
C LEU A 478 -13.01 -9.34 -21.05
N MET A 479 -13.78 -8.80 -20.09
CA MET A 479 -14.21 -7.40 -20.12
C MET A 479 -13.01 -6.44 -20.04
N MET A 480 -11.98 -6.74 -19.24
CA MET A 480 -10.73 -5.96 -19.21
C MET A 480 -10.03 -6.00 -20.55
N GLY A 481 -9.92 -7.17 -21.18
CA GLY A 481 -9.35 -7.32 -22.53
C GLY A 481 -10.11 -6.51 -23.58
N ILE A 482 -11.43 -6.59 -23.60
CA ILE A 482 -12.30 -5.78 -24.48
C ILE A 482 -12.08 -4.29 -24.22
N GLY A 483 -12.00 -3.86 -22.95
CA GLY A 483 -11.75 -2.47 -22.58
C GLY A 483 -10.39 -1.97 -23.12
N ILE A 484 -9.32 -2.74 -22.95
CA ILE A 484 -7.98 -2.42 -23.48
C ILE A 484 -8.04 -2.30 -25.02
N PHE A 485 -8.68 -3.25 -25.69
CA PHE A 485 -8.81 -3.26 -27.14
C PHE A 485 -9.63 -2.07 -27.66
N ALA A 486 -10.72 -1.72 -26.98
CA ALA A 486 -11.53 -0.54 -27.28
C ALA A 486 -10.72 0.78 -27.16
N VAL A 487 -9.86 0.89 -26.13
CA VAL A 487 -8.96 2.06 -25.95
C VAL A 487 -7.91 2.13 -27.08
N ILE A 488 -7.38 0.99 -27.53
CA ILE A 488 -6.42 0.96 -28.63
C ILE A 488 -7.06 1.38 -29.95
N LEU A 489 -8.28 0.90 -30.22
CA LEU A 489 -8.99 1.16 -31.48
C LEU A 489 -9.57 2.56 -31.58
N ASP A 490 -10.04 3.14 -30.48
CA ASP A 490 -10.76 4.42 -30.50
C ASP A 490 -10.25 5.42 -29.46
N ARG A 491 -9.00 5.90 -29.65
CA ARG A 491 -8.38 6.93 -28.80
C ARG A 491 -9.22 8.20 -28.67
N LYS A 492 -9.98 8.59 -29.71
CA LYS A 492 -10.82 9.80 -29.71
C LYS A 492 -12.04 9.67 -28.81
N LYS A 493 -12.56 8.46 -28.58
CA LYS A 493 -13.64 8.24 -27.61
C LYS A 493 -13.17 8.33 -26.16
N VAL A 494 -11.95 7.88 -25.87
CA VAL A 494 -11.37 7.97 -24.52
C VAL A 494 -11.23 9.43 -24.09
N GLU A 495 -10.84 10.32 -25.00
CA GLU A 495 -10.79 11.77 -24.73
C GLU A 495 -12.15 12.37 -24.36
N ARG A 496 -13.28 11.81 -24.82
CA ARG A 496 -14.63 12.23 -24.41
C ARG A 496 -15.03 11.79 -23.00
N TYR A 497 -14.40 10.77 -22.44
CA TYR A 497 -14.65 10.32 -21.08
C TYR A 497 -13.69 10.95 -20.05
N SER A 498 -12.67 11.68 -20.51
CA SER A 498 -11.70 12.39 -19.67
C SER A 498 -12.07 13.85 -19.42
N GLY A 499 -13.16 14.35 -20.01
CA GLY A 499 -13.67 15.71 -19.84
C GLY A 499 -14.63 15.89 -18.66
#